data_2354a69b4466fc8254b173032989f3ad
#
_entry.id   2354a69b4466fc8254b173032989f3ad
#
_cell.length_a   1.000
_cell.length_b   1.000
_cell.length_c   1.000
_cell.angle_alpha   90.00
_cell.angle_beta   90.00
_cell.angle_gamma   90.00
#
_symmetry.space_group_name_H-M   'P 1'
#
loop_
_entity.id
_entity.type
_entity.pdbx_description
1 polymer ?
#
loop_
_entity_poly.entity_id
_entity_poly.type
_entity_poly.pdbx_seq_one_letter_code
_entity_poly.pdbx_strand_id
1 'polypeptide(L)'
;YDDPTTKELGVHEIESAIDFMEKQFGRKFDWDAFIRHCEATNQVNREEMERWDIYCKTDNGCLNAICQGMYRIYFYQQGGTKYFAKSSAKTLKLMYECVEKNIKPFPNTRHRALAWSCGSTYYCHGVGWLYNCWGILAVINMDSLTGHNLIDTEDRETMMEDLADWYSHTPMRTHTVGGNRHIMQMWETAEKFNCDMIL
;
A
#
# COMPACT_ATOMS: atom_id res chain seq x y z
N TYR A 1 10.71 13.60 -9.60
CA TYR A 1 9.93 13.23 -8.41
C TYR A 1 10.34 14.02 -7.18
N ASP A 2 11.61 14.36 -7.06
CA ASP A 2 12.16 15.13 -5.95
C ASP A 2 12.26 16.63 -6.33
N ASP A 3 11.49 17.07 -7.34
CA ASP A 3 11.40 18.47 -7.73
C ASP A 3 10.41 19.20 -6.82
N PRO A 4 10.87 20.22 -6.06
CA PRO A 4 10.01 21.00 -5.18
C PRO A 4 8.77 21.56 -5.90
N THR A 5 8.91 21.94 -7.16
CA THR A 5 7.80 22.47 -8.00
C THR A 5 6.67 21.44 -8.14
N THR A 6 6.99 20.14 -8.21
CA THR A 6 5.98 19.08 -8.30
C THR A 6 5.18 18.99 -7.00
N LYS A 7 5.82 19.14 -5.86
CA LYS A 7 5.19 19.13 -4.55
C LYS A 7 4.29 20.35 -4.37
N GLU A 8 4.79 21.54 -4.67
CA GLU A 8 4.02 22.79 -4.62
C GLU A 8 2.78 22.71 -5.52
N LEU A 9 2.93 22.18 -6.74
CA LEU A 9 1.80 21.98 -7.65
C LEU A 9 0.79 20.99 -7.06
N GLY A 10 1.25 19.89 -6.45
CA GLY A 10 0.39 18.92 -5.77
C GLY A 10 -0.43 19.53 -4.65
N VAL A 11 0.18 20.35 -3.81
CA VAL A 11 -0.51 21.10 -2.73
C VAL A 11 -1.56 22.02 -3.33
N HIS A 12 -1.18 22.83 -4.34
CA HIS A 12 -2.09 23.76 -5.02
C HIS A 12 -3.32 23.05 -5.62
N GLU A 13 -3.13 21.89 -6.24
CA GLU A 13 -4.23 21.11 -6.83
C GLU A 13 -5.18 20.58 -5.75
N ILE A 14 -4.67 20.11 -4.61
CA ILE A 14 -5.49 19.65 -3.49
C ILE A 14 -6.32 20.82 -2.91
N GLU A 15 -5.69 21.98 -2.67
CA GLU A 15 -6.37 23.17 -2.18
C GLU A 15 -7.43 23.68 -3.15
N SER A 16 -7.10 23.72 -4.45
CA SER A 16 -8.03 24.10 -5.51
C SER A 16 -9.26 23.16 -5.55
N ALA A 17 -9.05 21.86 -5.35
CA ALA A 17 -10.15 20.90 -5.29
C ALA A 17 -11.04 21.14 -4.06
N ILE A 18 -10.45 21.44 -2.89
CA ILE A 18 -11.19 21.79 -1.69
C ILE A 18 -12.03 23.04 -1.91
N ASP A 19 -11.44 24.10 -2.41
CA ASP A 19 -12.10 25.37 -2.72
C ASP A 19 -13.26 25.18 -3.73
N PHE A 20 -13.03 24.37 -4.75
CA PHE A 20 -14.05 24.03 -5.72
C PHE A 20 -15.23 23.33 -5.07
N MET A 21 -14.96 22.32 -4.24
CA MET A 21 -16.02 21.59 -3.52
C MET A 21 -16.80 22.49 -2.55
N GLU A 22 -16.12 23.36 -1.80
CA GLU A 22 -16.77 24.32 -0.91
C GLU A 22 -17.76 25.23 -1.68
N LYS A 23 -17.33 25.72 -2.84
CA LYS A 23 -18.18 26.58 -3.70
C LYS A 23 -19.36 25.80 -4.28
N GLN A 24 -19.15 24.59 -4.76
CA GLN A 24 -20.19 23.78 -5.40
C GLN A 24 -21.26 23.30 -4.40
N PHE A 25 -20.85 22.90 -3.21
CA PHE A 25 -21.76 22.34 -2.20
C PHE A 25 -22.25 23.37 -1.17
N GLY A 26 -21.71 24.59 -1.17
CA GLY A 26 -22.07 25.65 -0.22
C GLY A 26 -21.76 25.29 1.23
N ARG A 27 -20.75 24.45 1.46
CA ARG A 27 -20.33 23.96 2.78
C ARG A 27 -18.84 24.13 2.94
N LYS A 28 -18.43 24.45 4.17
CA LYS A 28 -17.00 24.48 4.51
C LYS A 28 -16.46 23.08 4.66
N PHE A 29 -15.20 22.90 4.26
CA PHE A 29 -14.46 21.66 4.42
C PHE A 29 -14.26 21.34 5.92
N ASP A 30 -14.56 20.12 6.31
CA ASP A 30 -14.43 19.67 7.70
C ASP A 30 -12.99 19.19 7.95
N TRP A 31 -12.14 20.13 8.37
CA TRP A 31 -10.72 19.84 8.66
C TRP A 31 -10.55 18.86 9.80
N ASP A 32 -11.38 18.89 10.83
CA ASP A 32 -11.30 17.95 11.95
C ASP A 32 -11.62 16.53 11.51
N ALA A 33 -12.63 16.37 10.64
CA ALA A 33 -12.92 15.08 10.05
C ALA A 33 -11.77 14.59 9.17
N PHE A 34 -11.16 15.48 8.38
CA PHE A 34 -10.06 15.16 7.52
C PHE A 34 -8.80 14.73 8.30
N ILE A 35 -8.45 15.44 9.36
CA ILE A 35 -7.37 15.08 10.29
C ILE A 35 -7.60 13.66 10.85
N ARG A 36 -8.80 13.37 11.36
CA ARG A 36 -9.13 12.03 11.86
C ARG A 36 -8.98 10.94 10.80
N HIS A 37 -9.26 11.24 9.52
CA HIS A 37 -9.01 10.31 8.42
C HIS A 37 -7.52 10.11 8.14
N CYS A 38 -6.72 11.16 8.20
CA CYS A 38 -5.27 11.08 8.07
C CYS A 38 -4.64 10.25 9.19
N GLU A 39 -5.06 10.44 10.44
CA GLU A 39 -4.62 9.65 11.60
C GLU A 39 -4.94 8.16 11.44
N ALA A 40 -6.16 7.83 11.00
CA ALA A 40 -6.56 6.45 10.74
C ALA A 40 -5.76 5.84 9.58
N THR A 41 -5.44 6.64 8.55
CA THR A 41 -4.57 6.23 7.44
C THR A 41 -3.14 5.97 7.94
N ASN A 42 -2.61 6.84 8.79
CA ASN A 42 -1.29 6.67 9.40
C ASN A 42 -1.18 5.38 10.22
N GLN A 43 -2.22 5.06 10.99
CA GLN A 43 -2.27 3.78 11.71
C GLN A 43 -2.14 2.61 10.74
N VAL A 44 -2.94 2.59 9.68
CA VAL A 44 -2.92 1.52 8.67
C VAL A 44 -1.56 1.42 7.98
N ASN A 45 -0.94 2.55 7.67
CA ASN A 45 0.38 2.59 7.04
C ASN A 45 1.48 2.01 7.96
N ARG A 46 1.46 2.34 9.26
CA ARG A 46 2.39 1.72 10.22
C ARG A 46 2.21 0.21 10.29
N GLU A 47 0.97 -0.26 10.37
CA GLU A 47 0.64 -1.68 10.40
C GLU A 47 1.04 -2.40 9.09
N GLU A 48 0.97 -1.72 7.94
CA GLU A 48 1.43 -2.26 6.66
C GLU A 48 2.95 -2.42 6.63
N MET A 49 3.70 -1.46 7.15
CA MET A 49 5.16 -1.59 7.27
C MET A 49 5.55 -2.78 8.16
N GLU A 50 4.81 -3.03 9.25
CA GLU A 50 5.02 -4.21 10.09
C GLU A 50 4.70 -5.51 9.33
N ARG A 51 3.64 -5.53 8.50
CA ARG A 51 3.36 -6.67 7.61
C ARG A 51 4.48 -6.94 6.63
N TRP A 52 5.08 -5.90 6.06
CA TRP A 52 6.25 -6.07 5.17
C TRP A 52 7.42 -6.71 5.89
N ASP A 53 7.67 -6.33 7.11
CA ASP A 53 8.71 -6.94 7.94
C ASP A 53 8.49 -8.44 8.12
N ILE A 54 7.24 -8.86 8.29
CA ILE A 54 6.88 -10.29 8.34
C ILE A 54 7.16 -10.95 6.99
N TYR A 55 6.68 -10.35 5.88
CA TYR A 55 6.88 -10.90 4.54
C TYR A 55 8.34 -11.02 4.13
N CYS A 56 9.19 -10.08 4.57
CA CYS A 56 10.63 -10.15 4.31
C CYS A 56 11.31 -11.31 5.04
N LYS A 57 10.80 -11.73 6.19
CA LYS A 57 11.49 -12.64 7.12
C LYS A 57 10.98 -14.08 7.05
N THR A 58 9.72 -14.30 6.71
CA THR A 58 9.09 -15.61 6.85
C THR A 58 7.87 -15.80 5.97
N ASP A 59 7.55 -17.08 5.67
CA ASP A 59 6.28 -17.48 5.05
C ASP A 59 5.16 -17.67 6.10
N ASN A 60 5.51 -17.67 7.39
CA ASN A 60 4.53 -17.78 8.45
C ASN A 60 3.70 -16.50 8.52
N GLY A 61 2.38 -16.65 8.48
CA GLY A 61 1.48 -15.51 8.48
C GLY A 61 1.40 -14.73 7.16
N CYS A 62 2.14 -15.13 6.12
CA CYS A 62 2.08 -14.46 4.82
C CYS A 62 0.67 -14.54 4.21
N LEU A 63 0.21 -13.41 3.71
CA LEU A 63 -0.92 -13.35 2.79
C LEU A 63 -0.38 -13.40 1.36
N ASN A 64 -1.06 -14.09 0.45
CA ASN A 64 -0.64 -14.04 -0.96
C ASN A 64 -1.08 -12.71 -1.60
N ALA A 65 -0.51 -12.41 -2.77
CA ALA A 65 -0.74 -11.15 -3.46
C ALA A 65 -2.22 -10.87 -3.78
N ILE A 66 -3.07 -11.89 -3.92
CA ILE A 66 -4.52 -11.71 -4.10
C ILE A 66 -5.13 -11.07 -2.85
N CYS A 67 -4.85 -11.64 -1.68
CA CYS A 67 -5.37 -11.12 -0.41
C CYS A 67 -4.87 -9.69 -0.16
N GLN A 68 -3.59 -9.43 -0.49
CA GLN A 68 -3.01 -8.10 -0.39
C GLN A 68 -3.67 -7.12 -1.37
N GLY A 69 -3.90 -7.54 -2.62
CA GLY A 69 -4.58 -6.72 -3.63
C GLY A 69 -6.01 -6.39 -3.22
N MET A 70 -6.76 -7.37 -2.73
CA MET A 70 -8.12 -7.14 -2.20
C MET A 70 -8.10 -6.18 -1.00
N TYR A 71 -7.14 -6.37 -0.08
CA TYR A 71 -6.94 -5.46 1.04
C TYR A 71 -6.66 -4.03 0.55
N ARG A 72 -5.85 -3.86 -0.49
CA ARG A 72 -5.53 -2.55 -1.07
C ARG A 72 -6.74 -1.91 -1.75
N ILE A 73 -7.59 -2.68 -2.45
CA ILE A 73 -8.85 -2.18 -3.00
C ILE A 73 -9.74 -1.62 -1.88
N TYR A 74 -9.87 -2.34 -0.76
CA TYR A 74 -10.60 -1.85 0.40
C TYR A 74 -9.95 -0.61 1.01
N PHE A 75 -8.62 -0.53 1.02
CA PHE A 75 -7.90 0.67 1.46
C PHE A 75 -8.28 1.89 0.62
N TYR A 76 -8.33 1.79 -0.70
CA TYR A 76 -8.73 2.91 -1.55
C TYR A 76 -10.19 3.34 -1.35
N GLN A 77 -11.05 2.43 -0.95
CA GLN A 77 -12.48 2.72 -0.73
C GLN A 77 -12.80 3.16 0.69
N GLN A 78 -12.08 2.65 1.67
CA GLN A 78 -12.37 2.79 3.10
C GLN A 78 -11.19 3.32 3.91
N GLY A 79 -10.09 3.67 3.26
CA GLY A 79 -8.91 4.25 3.91
C GLY A 79 -9.29 5.48 4.72
N GLY A 80 -8.67 5.65 5.87
CA GLY A 80 -9.00 6.72 6.79
C GLY A 80 -10.26 6.47 7.65
N THR A 81 -10.99 5.36 7.44
CA THR A 81 -12.12 5.01 8.32
C THR A 81 -11.68 4.17 9.51
N LYS A 82 -12.33 4.39 10.65
CA LYS A 82 -12.11 3.58 11.87
C LYS A 82 -12.40 2.09 11.66
N TYR A 83 -13.26 1.76 10.72
CA TYR A 83 -13.61 0.36 10.41
C TYR A 83 -12.44 -0.33 9.72
N PHE A 84 -11.84 0.33 8.74
CA PHE A 84 -10.69 -0.21 8.04
C PHE A 84 -9.47 -0.30 8.96
N ALA A 85 -9.18 0.73 9.77
CA ALA A 85 -8.11 0.71 10.76
C ALA A 85 -8.26 -0.47 11.75
N LYS A 86 -9.48 -0.72 12.25
CA LYS A 86 -9.76 -1.88 13.10
C LYS A 86 -9.54 -3.22 12.39
N SER A 87 -9.90 -3.32 11.11
CA SER A 87 -9.67 -4.52 10.30
C SER A 87 -8.19 -4.76 10.06
N SER A 88 -7.43 -3.71 9.79
CA SER A 88 -5.98 -3.74 9.61
C SER A 88 -5.27 -4.26 10.86
N ALA A 89 -5.56 -3.69 12.02
CA ALA A 89 -5.00 -4.12 13.30
C ALA A 89 -5.31 -5.59 13.60
N LYS A 90 -6.54 -6.04 13.31
CA LYS A 90 -6.92 -7.44 13.49
C LYS A 90 -6.13 -8.37 12.56
N THR A 91 -5.94 -7.98 11.32
CA THR A 91 -5.17 -8.74 10.34
C THR A 91 -3.72 -8.88 10.79
N LEU A 92 -3.08 -7.79 11.19
CA LEU A 92 -1.71 -7.80 11.70
C LEU A 92 -1.57 -8.71 12.92
N LYS A 93 -2.51 -8.62 13.86
CA LYS A 93 -2.53 -9.51 15.04
C LYS A 93 -2.60 -11.00 14.65
N LEU A 94 -3.45 -11.37 13.70
CA LEU A 94 -3.54 -12.75 13.20
C LEU A 94 -2.24 -13.20 12.53
N MET A 95 -1.55 -12.31 11.83
CA MET A 95 -0.25 -12.62 11.23
C MET A 95 0.81 -12.89 12.31
N TYR A 96 0.88 -12.08 13.35
CA TYR A 96 1.78 -12.33 14.49
C TYR A 96 1.46 -13.66 15.19
N GLU A 97 0.18 -13.99 15.41
CA GLU A 97 -0.22 -15.28 15.96
C GLU A 97 0.25 -16.46 15.08
N CYS A 98 0.19 -16.30 13.75
CA CYS A 98 0.71 -17.32 12.83
C CYS A 98 2.24 -17.46 12.94
N VAL A 99 2.96 -16.34 13.07
CA VAL A 99 4.42 -16.37 13.27
C VAL A 99 4.78 -17.08 14.57
N GLU A 100 4.14 -16.71 15.69
CA GLU A 100 4.38 -17.31 17.00
C GLU A 100 4.09 -18.82 17.03
N LYS A 101 3.00 -19.24 16.38
CA LYS A 101 2.58 -20.63 16.32
C LYS A 101 3.22 -21.43 15.19
N ASN A 102 4.14 -20.84 14.44
CA ASN A 102 4.78 -21.43 13.26
C ASN A 102 3.77 -21.96 12.22
N ILE A 103 2.70 -21.22 11.99
CA ILE A 103 1.66 -21.54 11.01
C ILE A 103 2.05 -20.95 9.66
N LYS A 104 2.17 -21.84 8.66
CA LYS A 104 2.34 -21.45 7.25
C LYS A 104 0.98 -21.55 6.55
N PRO A 105 0.32 -20.41 6.22
CA PRO A 105 -0.93 -20.45 5.47
C PRO A 105 -0.78 -21.10 4.09
N PHE A 106 0.43 -21.08 3.55
CA PHE A 106 0.81 -21.67 2.27
C PHE A 106 1.94 -22.69 2.46
N PRO A 107 1.62 -23.91 2.93
CA PRO A 107 2.64 -24.89 3.35
C PRO A 107 3.47 -25.47 2.20
N ASN A 108 2.95 -25.41 0.96
CA ASN A 108 3.59 -25.99 -0.22
C ASN A 108 4.42 -24.97 -1.02
N THR A 109 4.79 -23.85 -0.43
CA THR A 109 5.64 -22.84 -1.07
C THR A 109 6.97 -23.45 -1.47
N ARG A 110 7.29 -23.34 -2.75
CA ARG A 110 8.57 -23.71 -3.37
C ARG A 110 9.35 -22.49 -3.85
N HIS A 111 8.61 -21.48 -4.33
CA HIS A 111 9.15 -20.25 -4.87
C HIS A 111 8.38 -19.06 -4.29
N ARG A 112 9.11 -18.00 -4.02
CA ARG A 112 8.57 -16.71 -3.60
C ARG A 112 8.60 -15.76 -4.79
N ALA A 113 7.50 -15.09 -5.06
CA ALA A 113 7.40 -14.21 -6.21
C ALA A 113 7.00 -12.79 -5.83
N LEU A 114 7.55 -11.82 -6.54
CA LEU A 114 7.05 -10.46 -6.60
C LEU A 114 6.05 -10.38 -7.77
N ALA A 115 4.83 -9.96 -7.51
CA ALA A 115 3.85 -9.65 -8.54
C ALA A 115 3.98 -8.17 -8.93
N TRP A 116 4.68 -7.90 -10.03
CA TRP A 116 4.97 -6.52 -10.49
C TRP A 116 3.99 -6.06 -11.56
N SER A 117 2.70 -6.16 -11.24
CA SER A 117 1.64 -5.74 -12.17
C SER A 117 0.32 -5.51 -11.45
N CYS A 118 -0.42 -4.49 -11.85
CA CYS A 118 -1.83 -4.32 -11.45
C CYS A 118 -2.71 -5.46 -11.97
N GLY A 119 -2.29 -6.14 -13.05
CA GLY A 119 -3.03 -7.23 -13.67
C GLY A 119 -3.19 -8.46 -12.78
N SER A 120 -2.24 -8.70 -11.85
CA SER A 120 -2.32 -9.84 -10.94
C SER A 120 -3.54 -9.79 -10.01
N THR A 121 -4.02 -8.60 -9.68
CA THR A 121 -5.21 -8.39 -8.85
C THR A 121 -6.50 -8.80 -9.56
N TYR A 122 -6.57 -8.57 -10.86
CA TYR A 122 -7.74 -8.92 -11.68
C TYR A 122 -7.74 -10.40 -12.09
N TYR A 123 -6.59 -11.04 -12.10
CA TYR A 123 -6.44 -12.46 -12.45
C TYR A 123 -6.30 -13.35 -11.20
N CYS A 124 -7.20 -13.16 -10.24
CA CYS A 124 -7.21 -13.90 -8.98
C CYS A 124 -7.03 -15.42 -9.15
N HIS A 125 -7.62 -15.98 -10.20
CA HIS A 125 -7.50 -17.39 -10.52
C HIS A 125 -6.06 -17.79 -10.93
N GLY A 126 -5.33 -16.91 -11.63
CA GLY A 126 -3.97 -17.16 -12.07
C GLY A 126 -3.01 -17.32 -10.89
N VAL A 127 -3.08 -16.45 -9.89
CA VAL A 127 -2.23 -16.52 -8.70
C VAL A 127 -2.54 -17.75 -7.86
N GLY A 128 -3.83 -18.11 -7.71
CA GLY A 128 -4.23 -19.35 -7.05
C GLY A 128 -3.75 -20.60 -7.79
N TRP A 129 -3.83 -20.61 -9.10
CA TRP A 129 -3.33 -21.69 -9.95
C TRP A 129 -1.80 -21.83 -9.85
N LEU A 130 -1.05 -20.73 -9.93
CA LEU A 130 0.40 -20.73 -9.77
C LEU A 130 0.82 -21.35 -8.44
N TYR A 131 0.15 -20.99 -7.35
CA TYR A 131 0.44 -21.57 -6.06
C TYR A 131 0.06 -23.06 -5.99
N ASN A 132 -1.17 -23.41 -6.36
CA ASN A 132 -1.70 -24.77 -6.21
C ASN A 132 -0.99 -25.78 -7.10
N CYS A 133 -0.63 -25.39 -8.34
CA CYS A 133 0.03 -26.30 -9.29
C CYS A 133 1.57 -26.28 -9.19
N TRP A 134 2.15 -25.13 -8.85
CA TRP A 134 3.59 -24.94 -8.95
C TRP A 134 4.26 -24.55 -7.62
N GLY A 135 3.49 -24.24 -6.59
CA GLY A 135 4.00 -23.79 -5.30
C GLY A 135 4.63 -22.39 -5.36
N ILE A 136 4.18 -21.54 -6.29
CA ILE A 136 4.66 -20.17 -6.41
C ILE A 136 3.79 -19.25 -5.55
N LEU A 137 4.33 -18.80 -4.43
CA LEU A 137 3.67 -17.83 -3.55
C LEU A 137 4.07 -16.41 -3.94
N ALA A 138 3.12 -15.62 -4.45
CA ALA A 138 3.31 -14.20 -4.61
C ALA A 138 3.22 -13.53 -3.23
N VAL A 139 4.39 -13.18 -2.66
CA VAL A 139 4.51 -12.65 -1.30
C VAL A 139 4.25 -11.16 -1.20
N ILE A 140 4.43 -10.43 -2.29
CA ILE A 140 4.19 -8.98 -2.36
C ILE A 140 3.74 -8.61 -3.77
N ASN A 141 2.90 -7.58 -3.90
CA ASN A 141 2.56 -6.98 -5.18
C ASN A 141 2.93 -5.50 -5.21
N MET A 142 3.03 -4.97 -6.41
CA MET A 142 3.36 -3.55 -6.63
C MET A 142 2.35 -2.62 -5.95
N ASP A 143 1.07 -2.93 -6.01
CA ASP A 143 0.01 -2.07 -5.44
C ASP A 143 0.10 -1.96 -3.92
N SER A 144 0.73 -2.94 -3.26
CA SER A 144 0.94 -2.92 -1.81
C SER A 144 2.07 -2.01 -1.37
N LEU A 145 2.89 -1.51 -2.30
CA LEU A 145 4.01 -0.62 -2.01
C LEU A 145 3.62 0.87 -2.07
N THR A 146 2.35 1.17 -2.24
CA THR A 146 1.88 2.55 -2.38
C THR A 146 1.63 3.22 -1.04
N GLY A 147 2.05 4.48 -0.92
CA GLY A 147 1.55 5.41 0.08
C GLY A 147 1.88 5.04 1.52
N HIS A 148 3.17 4.93 1.85
CA HIS A 148 3.58 4.56 3.21
C HIS A 148 4.25 5.68 4.00
N ASN A 149 4.31 6.88 3.44
CA ASN A 149 4.69 8.05 4.20
C ASN A 149 3.62 8.33 5.26
N LEU A 150 4.03 8.71 6.43
CA LEU A 150 3.11 9.19 7.45
C LEU A 150 2.79 10.65 7.16
N ILE A 151 1.55 11.02 7.41
CA ILE A 151 1.03 12.37 7.20
C ILE A 151 1.12 13.08 8.55
N ASP A 152 1.83 14.20 8.62
CA ASP A 152 1.81 15.05 9.81
C ASP A 152 0.41 15.67 9.96
N THR A 153 -0.21 15.44 11.11
CA THR A 153 -1.56 15.94 11.42
C THR A 153 -1.57 17.10 12.41
N GLU A 154 -0.40 17.53 12.88
CA GLU A 154 -0.27 18.62 13.85
C GLU A 154 -0.21 19.98 13.14
N ASP A 155 0.39 20.02 11.95
CA ASP A 155 0.49 21.22 11.12
C ASP A 155 -0.19 21.06 9.76
N ARG A 156 -1.03 22.03 9.42
CA ARG A 156 -1.81 21.96 8.18
C ARG A 156 -0.96 22.06 6.91
N GLU A 157 0.05 22.91 6.90
CA GLU A 157 0.91 23.12 5.74
C GLU A 157 1.70 21.84 5.47
N THR A 158 2.36 21.32 6.49
CA THR A 158 3.09 20.05 6.43
C THR A 158 2.17 18.88 6.04
N MET A 159 0.94 18.83 6.57
CA MET A 159 -0.05 17.81 6.22
C MET A 159 -0.37 17.82 4.71
N MET A 160 -0.55 19.00 4.12
CA MET A 160 -0.84 19.12 2.69
C MET A 160 0.37 18.74 1.83
N GLU A 161 1.56 19.07 2.28
CA GLU A 161 2.81 18.66 1.64
C GLU A 161 3.00 17.14 1.68
N ASP A 162 2.77 16.50 2.83
CA ASP A 162 2.86 15.05 2.98
C ASP A 162 1.83 14.31 2.11
N LEU A 163 0.62 14.87 1.97
CA LEU A 163 -0.39 14.33 1.07
C LEU A 163 0.04 14.42 -0.40
N ALA A 164 0.59 15.57 -0.82
CA ALA A 164 1.09 15.75 -2.17
C ALA A 164 2.24 14.76 -2.46
N ASP A 165 3.14 14.58 -1.50
CA ASP A 165 4.24 13.63 -1.56
C ASP A 165 3.73 12.18 -1.62
N TRP A 166 2.76 11.84 -0.80
CA TRP A 166 2.13 10.51 -0.78
C TRP A 166 1.58 10.10 -2.15
N TYR A 167 0.89 11.00 -2.84
CA TYR A 167 0.39 10.76 -4.19
C TYR A 167 1.49 10.70 -5.23
N SER A 168 2.56 11.46 -5.06
CA SER A 168 3.64 11.53 -6.05
C SER A 168 4.56 10.31 -6.04
N HIS A 169 4.65 9.58 -4.93
CA HIS A 169 5.53 8.42 -4.76
C HIS A 169 4.83 7.07 -4.96
N THR A 170 3.63 7.05 -5.52
CA THR A 170 2.97 5.77 -5.81
C THR A 170 3.71 5.01 -6.92
N PRO A 171 3.94 3.68 -6.80
CA PRO A 171 4.62 2.89 -7.82
C PRO A 171 3.97 2.98 -9.20
N MET A 172 2.66 3.08 -9.28
CA MET A 172 1.94 3.26 -10.56
C MET A 172 2.37 4.53 -11.29
N ARG A 173 2.70 5.59 -10.58
CA ARG A 173 3.18 6.83 -11.18
C ARG A 173 4.58 6.67 -11.76
N THR A 174 5.44 5.86 -11.15
CA THR A 174 6.77 5.60 -11.69
C THR A 174 6.73 4.88 -13.04
N HIS A 175 5.65 4.13 -13.32
CA HIS A 175 5.41 3.50 -14.62
C HIS A 175 5.13 4.53 -15.72
N THR A 176 4.44 5.61 -15.41
CA THR A 176 4.03 6.63 -16.40
C THR A 176 5.14 7.62 -16.72
N VAL A 177 6.07 7.84 -15.79
CA VAL A 177 7.15 8.82 -15.97
C VAL A 177 8.35 8.22 -16.72
N GLY A 178 8.41 6.89 -16.81
CA GLY A 178 9.44 6.18 -17.56
C GLY A 178 10.80 6.14 -16.87
N GLY A 179 11.77 5.56 -17.55
CA GLY A 179 13.16 5.48 -17.11
C GLY A 179 13.47 4.23 -16.27
N ASN A 180 14.72 4.15 -15.83
CA ASN A 180 15.24 2.97 -15.12
C ASN A 180 14.76 2.87 -13.66
N ARG A 181 14.21 3.93 -13.07
CA ARG A 181 13.81 3.94 -11.65
C ARG A 181 12.77 2.87 -11.34
N HIS A 182 11.80 2.68 -12.22
CA HIS A 182 10.79 1.63 -12.09
C HIS A 182 11.40 0.22 -12.10
N ILE A 183 12.37 -0.03 -12.99
CA ILE A 183 13.08 -1.32 -13.06
C ILE A 183 13.93 -1.52 -11.82
N MET A 184 14.64 -0.49 -11.37
CA MET A 184 15.45 -0.55 -10.14
C MET A 184 14.57 -0.85 -8.92
N GLN A 185 13.45 -0.15 -8.77
CA GLN A 185 12.51 -0.38 -7.68
C GLN A 185 11.96 -1.81 -7.67
N MET A 186 11.68 -2.37 -8.84
CA MET A 186 11.25 -3.75 -8.99
C MET A 186 12.30 -4.73 -8.46
N TRP A 187 13.56 -4.56 -8.85
CA TRP A 187 14.65 -5.41 -8.40
C TRP A 187 14.93 -5.28 -6.91
N GLU A 188 15.02 -4.05 -6.40
CA GLU A 188 15.22 -3.78 -4.97
C GLU A 188 14.10 -4.38 -4.12
N THR A 189 12.86 -4.32 -4.61
CA THR A 189 11.73 -4.97 -3.95
C THR A 189 11.87 -6.48 -3.95
N ALA A 190 12.20 -7.09 -5.09
CA ALA A 190 12.38 -8.54 -5.18
C ALA A 190 13.47 -9.03 -4.22
N GLU A 191 14.60 -8.34 -4.16
CA GLU A 191 15.69 -8.64 -3.22
C GLU A 191 15.26 -8.49 -1.76
N LYS A 192 14.62 -7.35 -1.41
CA LYS A 192 14.16 -7.06 -0.04
C LYS A 192 13.18 -8.12 0.48
N PHE A 193 12.30 -8.60 -0.37
CA PHE A 193 11.29 -9.61 -0.01
C PHE A 193 11.75 -11.05 -0.25
N ASN A 194 13.03 -11.28 -0.54
CA ASN A 194 13.60 -12.60 -0.83
C ASN A 194 12.78 -13.36 -1.90
N CYS A 195 12.49 -12.70 -3.02
CA CYS A 195 11.76 -13.30 -4.12
C CYS A 195 12.72 -14.01 -5.09
N ASP A 196 12.36 -15.24 -5.46
CA ASP A 196 13.11 -16.04 -6.45
C ASP A 196 12.79 -15.61 -7.88
N MET A 197 11.63 -14.96 -8.08
CA MET A 197 11.13 -14.57 -9.39
C MET A 197 10.22 -13.35 -9.33
N ILE A 198 10.02 -12.74 -10.49
CA ILE A 198 9.10 -11.64 -10.73
C ILE A 198 8.05 -12.09 -11.74
N LEU A 199 6.77 -11.79 -11.47
CA LEU A 199 5.62 -12.13 -12.30
C LEU A 199 5.02 -10.88 -12.94
#